data_d85ec9084c6ca592e7ed913f622d245f
#
_entry.id   d85ec9084c6ca592e7ed913f622d245f
#
_cell.length_a   1.000
_cell.length_b   1.000
_cell.length_c   1.000
_cell.angle_alpha   90.00
_cell.angle_beta   90.00
_cell.angle_gamma   90.00
#
_symmetry.space_group_name_H-M   'P 1'
#
loop_
_entity.id
_entity.type
_entity.pdbx_description
1 polymer ?
#
loop_
_entity_poly.entity_id
_entity_poly.type
_entity_poly.pdbx_seq_one_letter_code
_entity_poly.pdbx_strand_id
1 'polypeptide(L)'
;LIAPTTTKKRMKLIVKDSHQLIYQVSNVNITGGKLKSTAKTILNNYKTIKSINPKKHVIIGFGITKDTIGNFKTANGLVIGSACCKVISNAIKKRQNPAKNLNIMLKDLKSRVI
;
A
#
# COMPACT_ATOMS: atom_id res chain seq x y z
N LEU A 1 -11.67 3.40 -4.25
CA LEU A 1 -10.95 2.28 -3.66
C LEU A 1 -11.02 1.07 -4.59
N ILE A 2 -9.88 0.43 -4.84
CA ILE A 2 -9.78 -0.81 -5.61
C ILE A 2 -9.13 -1.88 -4.74
N ALA A 3 -9.74 -3.06 -4.70
CA ALA A 3 -9.27 -4.22 -3.95
C ALA A 3 -8.72 -5.31 -4.88
N PRO A 4 -7.96 -6.29 -4.39
CA PRO A 4 -7.49 -7.43 -5.19
C PRO A 4 -8.63 -8.22 -5.85
N THR A 5 -9.80 -8.23 -5.23
CA THR A 5 -11.01 -8.91 -5.71
C THR A 5 -11.86 -8.07 -6.66
N THR A 6 -11.49 -6.82 -6.91
CA THR A 6 -12.24 -5.95 -7.84
C THR A 6 -12.11 -6.45 -9.26
N THR A 7 -13.25 -6.72 -9.91
CA THR A 7 -13.27 -7.18 -11.30
C THR A 7 -12.82 -6.09 -12.27
N LYS A 8 -12.33 -6.50 -13.44
CA LYS A 8 -11.88 -5.58 -14.49
C LYS A 8 -12.99 -4.63 -14.94
N LYS A 9 -14.22 -5.15 -15.06
CA LYS A 9 -15.42 -4.35 -15.39
C LYS A 9 -15.66 -3.26 -14.36
N ARG A 10 -15.58 -3.59 -13.06
CA ARG A 10 -15.77 -2.64 -11.97
C ARG A 10 -14.61 -1.64 -11.88
N MET A 11 -13.38 -2.07 -12.14
CA MET A 11 -12.23 -1.14 -12.20
C MET A 11 -12.45 -0.02 -13.22
N LYS A 12 -12.96 -0.36 -14.41
CA LYS A 12 -13.25 0.65 -15.45
C LYS A 12 -14.22 1.71 -14.96
N LEU A 13 -15.28 1.31 -14.26
CA LEU A 13 -16.26 2.24 -13.69
C LEU A 13 -15.62 3.11 -12.60
N ILE A 14 -14.90 2.50 -11.67
CA ILE A 14 -14.24 3.21 -10.57
C ILE A 14 -13.23 4.22 -11.10
N VAL A 15 -12.40 3.82 -12.06
CA VAL A 15 -11.38 4.71 -12.63
C VAL A 15 -12.02 5.87 -13.39
N LYS A 16 -13.11 5.63 -14.13
CA LYS A 16 -13.86 6.67 -14.84
C LYS A 16 -14.44 7.71 -13.87
N ASP A 17 -15.08 7.25 -12.80
CA ASP A 17 -15.83 8.11 -11.89
C ASP A 17 -15.00 8.69 -10.74
N SER A 18 -13.73 8.23 -10.59
CA SER A 18 -12.84 8.71 -9.53
C SER A 18 -12.25 10.07 -9.83
N HIS A 19 -11.83 10.77 -8.76
CA HIS A 19 -10.95 11.93 -8.87
C HIS A 19 -9.54 11.51 -9.28
N GLN A 20 -8.56 12.39 -9.12
CA GLN A 20 -7.17 12.14 -9.54
C GLN A 20 -6.50 10.99 -8.81
N LEU A 21 -6.91 10.69 -7.58
CA LEU A 21 -6.27 9.71 -6.71
C LEU A 21 -7.11 8.44 -6.55
N ILE A 22 -6.49 7.30 -6.80
CA ILE A 22 -7.07 5.97 -6.57
C ILE A 22 -6.28 5.26 -5.49
N TYR A 23 -6.98 4.76 -4.47
CA TYR A 23 -6.40 3.93 -3.42
C TYR A 23 -6.55 2.46 -3.78
N GLN A 24 -5.44 1.77 -3.94
CA GLN A 24 -5.40 0.33 -4.18
C GLN A 24 -5.03 -0.42 -2.91
N VAL A 25 -5.90 -1.29 -2.46
CA VAL A 25 -5.66 -2.16 -1.31
C VAL A 25 -4.78 -3.33 -1.73
N SER A 26 -3.66 -3.54 -1.03
CA SER A 26 -2.69 -4.61 -1.34
C SER A 26 -3.00 -5.93 -0.63
N ASN A 27 -3.84 -5.90 0.39
CA ASN A 27 -4.14 -7.10 1.18
C ASN A 27 -5.62 -7.13 1.55
N VAL A 28 -6.25 -8.30 1.41
CA VAL A 28 -7.58 -8.58 1.97
C VAL A 28 -7.38 -9.61 3.08
N ASN A 29 -7.20 -9.14 4.31
CA ASN A 29 -7.28 -9.99 5.48
C ASN A 29 -8.75 -10.18 5.87
N ILE A 30 -9.32 -11.30 5.47
CA ILE A 30 -10.52 -11.79 6.12
C ILE A 30 -10.05 -12.43 7.44
N THR A 31 -10.58 -11.97 8.55
CA THR A 31 -10.32 -12.55 9.87
C THR A 31 -10.48 -14.07 9.80
N GLY A 32 -9.37 -14.83 9.95
CA GLY A 32 -9.36 -16.29 9.87
C GLY A 32 -9.11 -16.91 8.50
N GLY A 33 -8.90 -16.14 7.42
CA GLY A 33 -8.65 -16.65 6.08
C GLY A 33 -7.22 -16.40 5.58
N LYS A 34 -6.65 -17.40 4.92
CA LYS A 34 -5.29 -17.36 4.34
C LYS A 34 -5.21 -16.73 2.94
N LEU A 35 -6.13 -15.87 2.53
CA LEU A 35 -6.09 -15.24 1.21
C LEU A 35 -5.20 -14.01 1.24
N LYS A 36 -3.90 -14.23 1.10
CA LYS A 36 -2.93 -13.17 0.83
C LYS A 36 -2.84 -12.97 -0.68
N SER A 37 -3.25 -11.80 -1.16
CA SER A 37 -2.96 -11.41 -2.54
C SER A 37 -1.46 -11.33 -2.74
N THR A 38 -0.96 -11.92 -3.83
CA THR A 38 0.45 -11.83 -4.17
C THR A 38 0.78 -10.42 -4.67
N ALA A 39 2.03 -9.99 -4.50
CA ALA A 39 2.51 -8.73 -5.07
C ALA A 39 2.26 -8.65 -6.58
N LYS A 40 2.36 -9.78 -7.28
CA LYS A 40 2.06 -9.89 -8.71
C LYS A 40 0.62 -9.50 -9.04
N THR A 41 -0.35 -9.98 -8.27
CA THR A 41 -1.78 -9.64 -8.45
C THR A 41 -2.00 -8.14 -8.27
N ILE A 42 -1.41 -7.56 -7.23
CA ILE A 42 -1.51 -6.13 -6.94
C ILE A 42 -0.91 -5.29 -8.07
N LEU A 43 0.28 -5.65 -8.55
CA LEU A 43 0.94 -4.95 -9.65
C LEU A 43 0.19 -5.11 -10.98
N ASN A 44 -0.43 -6.25 -11.24
CA ASN A 44 -1.28 -6.45 -12.42
C ASN A 44 -2.50 -5.52 -12.37
N ASN A 45 -3.14 -5.39 -11.22
CA ASN A 45 -4.24 -4.45 -11.01
C ASN A 45 -3.78 -3.00 -11.18
N TYR A 46 -2.62 -2.65 -10.66
CA TYR A 46 -2.00 -1.33 -10.87
C TYR A 46 -1.82 -1.03 -12.36
N LYS A 47 -1.25 -1.96 -13.11
CA LYS A 47 -1.07 -1.82 -14.56
C LYS A 47 -2.41 -1.67 -15.29
N THR A 48 -3.42 -2.43 -14.89
CA THR A 48 -4.78 -2.32 -15.46
C THR A 48 -5.37 -0.93 -15.22
N ILE A 49 -5.27 -0.39 -14.01
CA ILE A 49 -5.72 0.97 -13.70
C ILE A 49 -5.02 2.00 -14.58
N LYS A 50 -3.69 1.91 -14.69
CA LYS A 50 -2.88 2.80 -15.52
C LYS A 50 -3.20 2.67 -17.02
N SER A 51 -3.57 1.49 -17.50
CA SER A 51 -4.00 1.31 -18.89
C SER A 51 -5.36 1.95 -19.18
N ILE A 52 -6.26 1.96 -18.19
CA ILE A 52 -7.56 2.61 -18.32
C ILE A 52 -7.41 4.14 -18.36
N ASN A 53 -6.63 4.70 -17.45
CA ASN A 53 -6.32 6.14 -17.43
C ASN A 53 -4.93 6.39 -16.82
N PRO A 54 -3.91 6.64 -17.66
CA PRO A 54 -2.53 6.85 -17.18
C PRO A 54 -2.34 8.12 -16.35
N LYS A 55 -3.27 9.06 -16.41
CA LYS A 55 -3.21 10.33 -15.64
C LYS A 55 -3.61 10.16 -14.19
N LYS A 56 -4.27 9.05 -13.82
CA LYS A 56 -4.65 8.79 -12.43
C LYS A 56 -3.41 8.46 -11.59
N HIS A 57 -3.34 9.04 -10.40
CA HIS A 57 -2.35 8.65 -9.39
C HIS A 57 -2.88 7.48 -8.59
N VAL A 58 -2.08 6.44 -8.48
CA VAL A 58 -2.46 5.22 -7.75
C VAL A 58 -1.53 5.05 -6.56
N ILE A 59 -2.10 5.07 -5.37
CA ILE A 59 -1.40 4.76 -4.12
C ILE A 59 -1.79 3.37 -3.65
N ILE A 60 -0.81 2.64 -3.14
CA ILE A 60 -1.00 1.27 -2.63
C ILE A 60 -0.86 1.29 -1.11
N GLY A 61 -1.80 0.70 -0.42
CA GLY A 61 -1.79 0.60 1.03
C GLY A 61 -2.28 -0.75 1.54
N PHE A 62 -2.27 -0.90 2.84
CA PHE A 62 -2.49 -2.13 3.61
C PHE A 62 -1.40 -3.19 3.44
N GLY A 63 -0.87 -3.64 4.56
CA GLY A 63 0.14 -4.70 4.59
C GLY A 63 1.50 -4.30 4.02
N ILE A 64 1.76 -3.01 3.84
CA ILE A 64 3.08 -2.52 3.42
C ILE A 64 4.02 -2.59 4.62
N THR A 65 5.06 -3.38 4.49
CA THR A 65 6.08 -3.60 5.51
C THR A 65 7.47 -3.41 4.92
N LYS A 66 8.48 -3.44 5.78
CA LYS A 66 9.89 -3.45 5.40
C LYS A 66 10.21 -4.51 4.34
N ASP A 67 9.57 -5.69 4.45
CA ASP A 67 9.86 -6.82 3.57
C ASP A 67 9.08 -6.77 2.25
N THR A 68 7.95 -6.09 2.22
CA THR A 68 7.08 -6.03 1.04
C THR A 68 7.20 -4.75 0.23
N ILE A 69 7.68 -3.67 0.84
CA ILE A 69 7.68 -2.33 0.24
C ILE A 69 8.43 -2.27 -1.11
N GLY A 70 9.52 -3.01 -1.23
CA GLY A 70 10.33 -3.05 -2.45
C GLY A 70 9.57 -3.59 -3.68
N ASN A 71 8.53 -4.39 -3.47
CA ASN A 71 7.71 -4.92 -4.54
C ASN A 71 6.83 -3.85 -5.23
N PHE A 72 6.63 -2.71 -4.59
CA PHE A 72 5.69 -1.68 -5.03
C PHE A 72 6.34 -0.36 -5.42
N LYS A 73 7.63 -0.39 -5.77
CA LYS A 73 8.40 0.82 -6.18
C LYS A 73 7.75 1.63 -7.30
N THR A 74 7.05 0.96 -8.21
CA THR A 74 6.47 1.60 -9.40
C THR A 74 5.20 2.37 -9.11
N ALA A 75 4.59 2.20 -7.94
CA ALA A 75 3.39 2.94 -7.56
C ALA A 75 3.67 4.43 -7.41
N ASN A 76 2.66 5.25 -7.65
CA ASN A 76 2.75 6.70 -7.44
C ASN A 76 2.96 7.08 -5.97
N GLY A 77 2.51 6.23 -5.05
CA GLY A 77 2.72 6.40 -3.63
C GLY A 77 2.38 5.13 -2.84
N LEU A 78 2.86 5.08 -1.60
CA LEU A 78 2.63 3.97 -0.69
C LEU A 78 2.10 4.49 0.64
N VAL A 79 1.13 3.78 1.22
CA VAL A 79 0.52 4.13 2.50
C VAL A 79 0.95 3.11 3.55
N ILE A 80 1.56 3.59 4.61
CA ILE A 80 2.10 2.78 5.70
C ILE A 80 1.41 3.20 6.99
N GLY A 81 0.63 2.32 7.57
CA GLY A 81 -0.11 2.59 8.80
C GLY A 81 0.35 1.72 9.96
N SER A 82 0.02 0.45 9.93
CA SER A 82 0.25 -0.50 11.03
C SER A 82 1.71 -0.56 11.48
N ALA A 83 2.66 -0.50 10.54
CA ALA A 83 4.08 -0.51 10.85
C ALA A 83 4.48 0.74 11.65
N CYS A 84 3.94 1.91 11.31
CA CYS A 84 4.16 3.14 12.05
C CYS A 84 3.61 3.04 13.48
N CYS A 85 2.38 2.60 13.64
CA CYS A 85 1.75 2.40 14.95
C CYS A 85 2.56 1.43 15.82
N LYS A 86 3.06 0.35 15.23
CA LYS A 86 3.86 -0.65 15.93
C LYS A 86 5.19 -0.08 16.45
N VAL A 87 5.86 0.71 15.63
CA VAL A 87 7.12 1.39 16.03
C VAL A 87 6.86 2.37 17.19
N ILE A 88 5.81 3.17 17.09
CA ILE A 88 5.43 4.13 18.14
C ILE A 88 5.10 3.39 19.45
N SER A 89 4.26 2.36 19.37
CA SER A 89 3.87 1.57 20.54
C SER A 89 5.08 0.90 21.22
N ASN A 90 5.98 0.32 20.44
CA ASN A 90 7.20 -0.31 20.98
C ASN A 90 8.14 0.71 21.62
N ALA A 91 8.30 1.89 21.02
CA ALA A 91 9.11 2.95 21.58
C ALA A 91 8.57 3.42 22.94
N ILE A 92 7.26 3.61 23.04
CA ILE A 92 6.61 3.98 24.31
C ILE A 92 6.84 2.92 25.39
N LYS A 93 6.66 1.64 25.05
CA LYS A 93 6.90 0.51 25.99
C LYS A 93 8.34 0.45 26.49
N LYS A 94 9.30 0.79 25.64
CA LYS A 94 10.74 0.79 25.96
C LYS A 94 11.24 2.12 26.50
N ARG A 95 10.36 3.08 26.74
CA ARG A 95 10.69 4.45 27.17
C ARG A 95 11.71 5.14 26.25
N GLN A 96 11.57 4.90 24.95
CA GLN A 96 12.36 5.53 23.89
C GLN A 96 11.55 6.65 23.24
N ASN A 97 12.22 7.52 22.47
CA ASN A 97 11.55 8.60 21.74
C ASN A 97 10.81 8.04 20.51
N PRO A 98 9.46 8.07 20.48
CA PRO A 98 8.68 7.52 19.36
C PRO A 98 8.95 8.25 18.03
N ALA A 99 9.10 9.57 18.06
CA ALA A 99 9.35 10.37 16.86
C ALA A 99 10.70 10.03 16.22
N LYS A 100 11.73 9.84 17.04
CA LYS A 100 13.06 9.43 16.56
C LYS A 100 13.03 8.04 15.93
N ASN A 101 12.39 7.07 16.58
CA ASN A 101 12.31 5.71 16.08
C ASN A 101 11.48 5.64 14.79
N LEU A 102 10.39 6.40 14.72
CA LEU A 102 9.58 6.50 13.51
C LEU A 102 10.36 7.10 12.35
N ASN A 103 11.13 8.16 12.59
CA ASN A 103 11.96 8.79 11.57
C ASN A 103 13.01 7.83 11.00
N ILE A 104 13.67 7.04 11.87
CA ILE A 104 14.65 6.02 11.46
C ILE A 104 13.97 4.99 10.54
N MET A 105 12.80 4.48 10.95
CA MET A 105 12.06 3.51 10.15
C MET A 105 11.64 4.08 8.79
N LEU A 106 11.12 5.30 8.76
CA LEU A 106 10.66 5.93 7.52
C LEU A 106 11.82 6.20 6.55
N LYS A 107 12.99 6.59 7.05
CA LYS A 107 14.19 6.73 6.22
C LYS A 107 14.63 5.41 5.61
N ASP A 108 14.62 4.32 6.39
CA ASP A 108 14.92 2.98 5.89
C ASP A 108 13.93 2.54 4.82
N LEU A 109 12.63 2.70 5.07
CA LEU A 109 11.59 2.36 4.09
C LEU A 109 11.72 3.17 2.81
N LYS A 110 11.97 4.47 2.92
CA LYS A 110 12.16 5.35 1.77
C LYS A 110 13.36 4.90 0.91
N SER A 111 14.46 4.48 1.53
CA SER A 111 15.64 4.00 0.81
C SER A 111 15.38 2.74 -0.03
N ARG A 112 14.36 1.98 0.31
CA ARG A 112 13.99 0.73 -0.39
C ARG A 112 13.17 0.95 -1.65
N VAL A 113 12.63 2.14 -1.85
CA VAL A 113 11.74 2.49 -2.99
C VAL A 113 12.32 3.56 -3.92
N ILE A 114 13.42 4.15 -3.54
CA ILE A 114 14.12 5.15 -4.36
C ILE A 114 15.13 4.47 -5.28
#